data_44d44f0c439d6094f1c236152b79ecef
#
_entry.id   44d44f0c439d6094f1c236152b79ecef
#
_cell.length_a   1.000
_cell.length_b   1.000
_cell.length_c   1.000
_cell.angle_alpha   90.00
_cell.angle_beta   90.00
_cell.angle_gamma   90.00
#
_symmetry.space_group_name_H-M   'P 1'
#
loop_
_entity.id
_entity.type
_entity.pdbx_description
1 polymer ?
#
loop_
_entity_poly.entity_id
_entity_poly.type
_entity_poly.pdbx_seq_one_letter_code
_entity_poly.pdbx_strand_id
1 'polypeptide(L)'
;MQSEIQLKFNEVEHALHILKKHIDWENAIDKLNKINLLIEDPNFWNDTSNAQLIMRDKKNLEKTIDLVKSIEIEKSSLVELIDLAEQESDQDFINLSVLQLNELVKKCDKLQLESLLSGEADANNCYIEIHAGAGGTEAQDWALMLQRMYSRWSEKRGFKISYVEESSGDEAGIKSCTLLVEGFNAYGWSKTESGVHRLVRISPFDSSSRRHTSFASIWVYPEINDKIDIAVEDKDLRVDTYRASGAGGQHVNKTDSAIRITHIPTNTVVQCQNDRSQHRNRAQAMSMLKAKLYEIELKRREDVNNKNALDKGEIGWGSQIRSYVLHPYQMVKDLRTSVEVGNTQSVLDGDIDVFIESALALKVGMKR
;
A
#
# COMPACT_ATOMS: atom_id res chain seq x y z
N MET A 1 35.64 -20.46 5.19
CA MET A 1 34.60 -19.41 4.93
C MET A 1 34.83 -18.19 5.82
N GLN A 2 34.98 -17.00 5.26
CA GLN A 2 35.26 -15.78 6.03
C GLN A 2 34.06 -15.49 6.99
N SER A 3 34.37 -14.97 8.19
CA SER A 3 33.35 -14.74 9.24
C SER A 3 32.20 -13.86 8.78
N GLU A 4 32.45 -12.92 7.86
CA GLU A 4 31.44 -12.04 7.27
C GLU A 4 30.45 -12.80 6.35
N ILE A 5 30.93 -13.72 5.55
CA ILE A 5 30.10 -14.56 4.67
C ILE A 5 29.18 -15.46 5.51
N GLN A 6 29.75 -16.06 6.58
CA GLN A 6 28.96 -16.88 7.49
C GLN A 6 27.84 -16.09 8.20
N LEU A 7 28.09 -14.85 8.59
CA LEU A 7 27.06 -13.97 9.18
C LEU A 7 25.91 -13.75 8.20
N LYS A 8 26.18 -13.47 6.93
CA LYS A 8 25.16 -13.29 5.90
C LYS A 8 24.34 -14.55 5.64
N PHE A 9 24.96 -15.72 5.63
CA PHE A 9 24.22 -16.99 5.55
C PHE A 9 23.31 -17.21 6.77
N ASN A 10 23.77 -16.86 7.96
CA ASN A 10 22.96 -16.94 9.17
C ASN A 10 21.77 -15.96 9.11
N GLU A 11 21.94 -14.76 8.52
CA GLU A 11 20.85 -13.82 8.28
C GLU A 11 19.78 -14.40 7.33
N VAL A 12 20.20 -15.00 6.22
CA VAL A 12 19.30 -15.69 5.28
C VAL A 12 18.57 -16.84 5.96
N GLU A 13 19.27 -17.64 6.78
CA GLU A 13 18.67 -18.78 7.49
C GLU A 13 17.65 -18.32 8.54
N HIS A 14 17.96 -17.27 9.26
CA HIS A 14 17.03 -16.65 10.22
C HIS A 14 15.79 -16.11 9.51
N ALA A 15 15.97 -15.42 8.39
CA ALA A 15 14.87 -14.93 7.57
C ALA A 15 13.97 -16.06 7.05
N LEU A 16 14.57 -17.15 6.53
CA LEU A 16 13.83 -18.34 6.10
C LEU A 16 13.04 -18.98 7.24
N HIS A 17 13.63 -19.06 8.43
CA HIS A 17 12.94 -19.61 9.60
C HIS A 17 11.71 -18.79 9.99
N ILE A 18 11.84 -17.45 10.01
CA ILE A 18 10.73 -16.54 10.29
C ILE A 18 9.65 -16.66 9.21
N LEU A 19 10.04 -16.69 7.92
CA LEU A 19 9.11 -16.86 6.80
C LEU A 19 8.31 -18.16 6.91
N LYS A 20 9.00 -19.29 7.14
CA LYS A 20 8.37 -20.60 7.27
C LYS A 20 7.40 -20.66 8.47
N LYS A 21 7.81 -20.09 9.61
CA LYS A 21 6.98 -20.00 10.80
C LYS A 21 5.73 -19.15 10.58
N HIS A 22 5.87 -18.02 9.88
CA HIS A 22 4.77 -17.10 9.63
C HIS A 22 3.73 -17.69 8.67
N ILE A 23 4.18 -18.41 7.65
CA ILE A 23 3.31 -19.06 6.64
C ILE A 23 2.65 -20.33 7.21
N ASP A 24 3.10 -20.79 8.38
CA ASP A 24 2.74 -22.13 8.90
C ASP A 24 3.04 -23.21 7.84
N TRP A 25 4.32 -23.38 7.55
CA TRP A 25 4.85 -24.11 6.39
C TRP A 25 4.23 -25.48 6.18
N GLU A 26 4.07 -26.26 7.25
CA GLU A 26 3.49 -27.61 7.19
C GLU A 26 2.03 -27.56 6.78
N ASN A 27 1.25 -26.69 7.43
CA ASN A 27 -0.16 -26.49 7.09
C ASN A 27 -0.36 -25.90 5.69
N ALA A 28 0.56 -25.03 5.24
CA ALA A 28 0.51 -24.45 3.90
C ALA A 28 0.66 -25.52 2.81
N ILE A 29 1.62 -26.44 2.98
CA ILE A 29 1.82 -27.57 2.07
C ILE A 29 0.60 -28.50 2.09
N ASP A 30 0.10 -28.84 3.26
CA ASP A 30 -1.07 -29.69 3.39
C ASP A 30 -2.31 -29.06 2.76
N LYS A 31 -2.50 -27.75 2.93
CA LYS A 31 -3.59 -27.00 2.32
C LYS A 31 -3.48 -26.99 0.80
N LEU A 32 -2.27 -26.81 0.27
CA LEU A 32 -2.04 -26.88 -1.18
C LEU A 32 -2.37 -28.26 -1.73
N ASN A 33 -1.95 -29.33 -1.05
CA ASN A 33 -2.26 -30.71 -1.45
C ASN A 33 -3.77 -30.98 -1.43
N LYS A 34 -4.48 -30.51 -0.40
CA LYS A 34 -5.95 -30.62 -0.32
C LYS A 34 -6.65 -29.87 -1.45
N ILE A 35 -6.18 -28.67 -1.79
CA ILE A 35 -6.73 -27.88 -2.90
C ILE A 35 -6.47 -28.61 -4.23
N ASN A 36 -5.28 -29.18 -4.43
CA ASN A 36 -4.99 -29.96 -5.64
C ASN A 36 -5.92 -31.14 -5.80
N LEU A 37 -6.17 -31.89 -4.73
CA LEU A 37 -7.14 -33.01 -4.75
C LEU A 37 -8.58 -32.55 -5.04
N LEU A 38 -8.99 -31.38 -4.49
CA LEU A 38 -10.31 -30.80 -4.78
C LEU A 38 -10.49 -30.41 -6.25
N ILE A 39 -9.45 -29.92 -6.89
CA ILE A 39 -9.49 -29.52 -8.31
C ILE A 39 -9.62 -30.74 -9.25
N GLU A 40 -9.15 -31.90 -8.82
CA GLU A 40 -9.29 -33.15 -9.59
C GLU A 40 -10.73 -33.69 -9.59
N ASP A 41 -11.62 -33.23 -8.67
CA ASP A 41 -13.02 -33.61 -8.66
C ASP A 41 -13.76 -32.96 -9.86
N PRO A 42 -14.42 -33.77 -10.74
CA PRO A 42 -15.19 -33.24 -11.87
C PRO A 42 -16.28 -32.24 -11.46
N ASN A 43 -16.83 -32.37 -10.24
CA ASN A 43 -17.87 -31.48 -9.72
C ASN A 43 -17.35 -30.10 -9.28
N PHE A 44 -16.04 -29.94 -9.09
CA PHE A 44 -15.41 -28.69 -8.67
C PHE A 44 -15.78 -27.50 -9.55
N TRP A 45 -15.90 -27.72 -10.85
CA TRP A 45 -16.14 -26.69 -11.86
C TRP A 45 -17.61 -26.28 -12.00
N ASN A 46 -18.55 -26.99 -11.34
CA ASN A 46 -19.98 -26.68 -11.40
C ASN A 46 -20.32 -25.35 -10.72
N ASP A 47 -19.57 -24.97 -9.67
CA ASP A 47 -19.67 -23.65 -9.03
C ASP A 47 -18.49 -22.77 -9.44
N THR A 48 -18.68 -22.01 -10.52
CA THR A 48 -17.65 -21.15 -11.09
C THR A 48 -17.15 -20.07 -10.13
N SER A 49 -18.02 -19.53 -9.27
CA SER A 49 -17.65 -18.50 -8.32
C SER A 49 -16.74 -19.04 -7.20
N ASN A 50 -17.08 -20.19 -6.66
CA ASN A 50 -16.27 -20.86 -5.66
C ASN A 50 -14.95 -21.37 -6.24
N ALA A 51 -14.99 -21.93 -7.45
CA ALA A 51 -13.80 -22.38 -8.16
C ALA A 51 -12.78 -21.25 -8.39
N GLN A 52 -13.24 -20.06 -8.82
CA GLN A 52 -12.37 -18.90 -8.99
C GLN A 52 -11.68 -18.46 -7.69
N LEU A 53 -12.39 -18.51 -6.57
CA LEU A 53 -11.81 -18.16 -5.27
C LEU A 53 -10.73 -19.16 -4.85
N ILE A 54 -11.04 -20.48 -4.93
CA ILE A 54 -10.10 -21.53 -4.58
C ILE A 54 -8.86 -21.48 -5.49
N MET A 55 -9.04 -21.23 -6.79
CA MET A 55 -7.92 -21.08 -7.74
C MET A 55 -7.05 -19.85 -7.44
N ARG A 56 -7.66 -18.73 -6.99
CA ARG A 56 -6.93 -17.56 -6.53
C ARG A 56 -6.11 -17.86 -5.28
N ASP A 57 -6.72 -18.53 -4.30
CA ASP A 57 -6.06 -18.94 -3.06
C ASP A 57 -4.90 -19.92 -3.35
N LYS A 58 -5.12 -20.89 -4.24
CA LYS A 58 -4.08 -21.80 -4.72
C LYS A 58 -2.90 -21.05 -5.30
N LYS A 59 -3.16 -20.14 -6.26
CA LYS A 59 -2.10 -19.36 -6.93
C LYS A 59 -1.28 -18.54 -5.93
N ASN A 60 -1.92 -17.94 -4.94
CA ASN A 60 -1.23 -17.19 -3.90
C ASN A 60 -0.37 -18.09 -3.02
N LEU A 61 -0.89 -19.25 -2.64
CA LEU A 61 -0.19 -20.23 -1.81
C LEU A 61 1.02 -20.82 -2.56
N GLU A 62 0.84 -21.23 -3.83
CA GLU A 62 1.91 -21.72 -4.71
C GLU A 62 3.02 -20.67 -4.84
N LYS A 63 2.66 -19.43 -5.16
CA LYS A 63 3.63 -18.34 -5.29
C LYS A 63 4.49 -18.18 -4.02
N THR A 64 3.87 -18.28 -2.85
CA THR A 64 4.56 -18.11 -1.58
C THR A 64 5.48 -19.30 -1.28
N ILE A 65 5.00 -20.52 -1.52
CA ILE A 65 5.78 -21.75 -1.32
C ILE A 65 6.98 -21.80 -2.28
N ASP A 66 6.75 -21.50 -3.56
CA ASP A 66 7.82 -21.51 -4.59
C ASP A 66 8.88 -20.46 -4.30
N LEU A 67 8.49 -19.32 -3.75
CA LEU A 67 9.40 -18.26 -3.34
C LEU A 67 10.34 -18.71 -2.22
N VAL A 68 9.80 -19.35 -1.17
CA VAL A 68 10.62 -19.90 -0.07
C VAL A 68 11.56 -20.98 -0.59
N LYS A 69 11.05 -21.91 -1.42
CA LYS A 69 11.88 -22.97 -2.04
C LYS A 69 12.99 -22.39 -2.91
N SER A 70 12.70 -21.33 -3.70
CA SER A 70 13.72 -20.69 -4.55
C SER A 70 14.87 -20.12 -3.73
N ILE A 71 14.59 -19.51 -2.58
CA ILE A 71 15.61 -18.99 -1.67
C ILE A 71 16.45 -20.11 -1.08
N GLU A 72 15.84 -21.23 -0.69
CA GLU A 72 16.56 -22.39 -0.18
C GLU A 72 17.52 -22.96 -1.21
N ILE A 73 17.07 -23.10 -2.46
CA ILE A 73 17.89 -23.56 -3.57
C ILE A 73 19.04 -22.57 -3.85
N GLU A 74 18.73 -21.27 -3.95
CA GLU A 74 19.74 -20.21 -4.16
C GLU A 74 20.78 -20.21 -3.04
N LYS A 75 20.36 -20.35 -1.76
CA LYS A 75 21.26 -20.46 -0.61
C LYS A 75 22.18 -21.66 -0.74
N SER A 76 21.61 -22.85 -1.02
CA SER A 76 22.40 -24.10 -1.13
C SER A 76 23.42 -24.00 -2.25
N SER A 77 23.01 -23.49 -3.42
CA SER A 77 23.92 -23.30 -4.56
C SER A 77 25.05 -22.31 -4.24
N LEU A 78 24.76 -21.21 -3.52
CA LEU A 78 25.78 -20.23 -3.13
C LEU A 78 26.80 -20.82 -2.12
N VAL A 79 26.35 -21.67 -1.20
CA VAL A 79 27.25 -22.38 -0.28
C VAL A 79 28.23 -23.26 -1.07
N GLU A 80 27.72 -24.09 -1.99
CA GLU A 80 28.52 -24.97 -2.83
C GLU A 80 29.53 -24.19 -3.69
N LEU A 81 29.06 -23.06 -4.31
CA LEU A 81 29.91 -22.21 -5.14
C LEU A 81 31.03 -21.55 -4.35
N ILE A 82 30.76 -21.05 -3.15
CA ILE A 82 31.80 -20.43 -2.29
C ILE A 82 32.77 -21.45 -1.80
N ASP A 83 32.34 -22.64 -1.40
CA ASP A 83 33.22 -23.72 -0.94
C ASP A 83 34.14 -24.17 -2.09
N LEU A 84 33.66 -24.26 -3.31
CA LEU A 84 34.46 -24.60 -4.49
C LEU A 84 35.47 -23.51 -4.82
N ALA A 85 35.06 -22.24 -4.78
CA ALA A 85 35.95 -21.10 -5.03
C ALA A 85 37.05 -20.97 -3.95
N GLU A 86 36.76 -21.30 -2.69
CA GLU A 86 37.78 -21.36 -1.64
C GLU A 86 38.79 -22.47 -1.89
N GLN A 87 38.37 -23.66 -2.35
CA GLN A 87 39.25 -24.77 -2.68
C GLN A 87 40.19 -24.43 -3.85
N GLU A 88 39.69 -23.72 -4.87
CA GLU A 88 40.45 -23.27 -6.03
C GLU A 88 41.25 -21.98 -5.77
N SER A 89 41.04 -21.32 -4.61
CA SER A 89 41.62 -20.02 -4.25
C SER A 89 41.33 -18.92 -5.26
N ASP A 90 40.14 -18.98 -5.92
CA ASP A 90 39.68 -18.00 -6.90
C ASP A 90 38.98 -16.83 -6.18
N GLN A 91 39.75 -15.75 -5.94
CA GLN A 91 39.25 -14.57 -5.23
C GLN A 91 38.18 -13.79 -6.02
N ASP A 92 38.25 -13.79 -7.35
CA ASP A 92 37.26 -13.06 -8.19
C ASP A 92 35.94 -13.79 -8.14
N PHE A 93 35.92 -15.10 -8.14
CA PHE A 93 34.71 -15.90 -8.03
C PHE A 93 34.09 -15.81 -6.63
N ILE A 94 34.92 -15.75 -5.57
CA ILE A 94 34.42 -15.47 -4.20
C ILE A 94 33.75 -14.12 -4.14
N ASN A 95 34.34 -13.05 -4.70
CA ASN A 95 33.76 -11.71 -4.70
C ASN A 95 32.43 -11.67 -5.43
N LEU A 96 32.30 -12.33 -6.58
CA LEU A 96 31.04 -12.44 -7.33
C LEU A 96 29.97 -13.16 -6.52
N SER A 97 30.31 -14.27 -5.88
CA SER A 97 29.39 -15.04 -5.03
C SER A 97 28.90 -14.22 -3.81
N VAL A 98 29.78 -13.39 -3.24
CA VAL A 98 29.43 -12.46 -2.15
C VAL A 98 28.44 -11.38 -2.62
N LEU A 99 28.58 -10.88 -3.85
CA LEU A 99 27.59 -9.94 -4.41
C LEU A 99 26.21 -10.61 -4.56
N GLN A 100 26.17 -11.85 -5.07
CA GLN A 100 24.91 -12.61 -5.16
C GLN A 100 24.32 -12.91 -3.79
N LEU A 101 25.14 -13.22 -2.79
CA LEU A 101 24.69 -13.41 -1.41
C LEU A 101 24.07 -12.12 -0.82
N ASN A 102 24.63 -10.95 -1.12
CA ASN A 102 24.07 -9.68 -0.71
C ASN A 102 22.69 -9.40 -1.36
N GLU A 103 22.54 -9.80 -2.62
CA GLU A 103 21.24 -9.71 -3.30
C GLU A 103 20.21 -10.67 -2.68
N LEU A 104 20.64 -11.88 -2.32
CA LEU A 104 19.81 -12.85 -1.64
C LEU A 104 19.35 -12.35 -0.26
N VAL A 105 20.24 -11.73 0.53
CA VAL A 105 19.87 -11.11 1.82
C VAL A 105 18.79 -10.03 1.61
N LYS A 106 18.99 -9.12 0.65
CA LYS A 106 17.99 -8.09 0.32
C LYS A 106 16.63 -8.69 -0.10
N LYS A 107 16.69 -9.79 -0.88
CA LYS A 107 15.49 -10.52 -1.29
C LYS A 107 14.77 -11.14 -0.08
N CYS A 108 15.53 -11.70 0.86
CA CYS A 108 14.97 -12.24 2.10
C CYS A 108 14.36 -11.16 2.98
N ASP A 109 15.03 -10.01 3.16
CA ASP A 109 14.50 -8.87 3.93
C ASP A 109 13.17 -8.39 3.35
N LYS A 110 13.10 -8.25 2.01
CA LYS A 110 11.86 -7.84 1.32
C LYS A 110 10.73 -8.83 1.55
N LEU A 111 11.02 -10.12 1.44
CA LEU A 111 10.02 -11.17 1.65
C LEU A 111 9.59 -11.30 3.10
N GLN A 112 10.49 -11.07 4.03
CA GLN A 112 10.17 -11.00 5.45
C GLN A 112 9.18 -9.85 5.71
N LEU A 113 9.39 -8.69 5.11
CA LEU A 113 8.45 -7.58 5.17
C LEU A 113 7.09 -7.94 4.51
N GLU A 114 7.11 -8.58 3.35
CA GLU A 114 5.88 -9.04 2.69
C GLU A 114 5.11 -10.06 3.55
N SER A 115 5.81 -10.92 4.28
CA SER A 115 5.17 -11.89 5.19
C SER A 115 4.46 -11.23 6.38
N LEU A 116 4.90 -10.01 6.77
CA LEU A 116 4.25 -9.23 7.82
C LEU A 116 2.92 -8.61 7.37
N LEU A 117 2.62 -8.65 6.06
CA LEU A 117 1.35 -8.23 5.49
C LEU A 117 0.31 -9.36 5.63
N SER A 118 0.01 -9.72 6.88
CA SER A 118 -0.88 -10.85 7.24
C SER A 118 -2.25 -10.42 7.74
N GLY A 119 -2.55 -9.12 7.70
CA GLY A 119 -3.87 -8.60 8.04
C GLY A 119 -4.93 -9.11 7.06
N GLU A 120 -6.14 -9.36 7.54
CA GLU A 120 -7.27 -9.88 6.75
C GLU A 120 -7.51 -9.10 5.45
N ALA A 121 -7.27 -7.79 5.47
CA ALA A 121 -7.44 -6.90 4.32
C ALA A 121 -6.14 -6.68 3.51
N ASP A 122 -4.97 -7.10 4.00
CA ASP A 122 -3.67 -6.72 3.40
C ASP A 122 -3.51 -7.21 1.96
N ALA A 123 -4.08 -8.35 1.61
CA ALA A 123 -4.03 -8.92 0.26
C ALA A 123 -4.90 -8.18 -0.78
N ASN A 124 -5.75 -7.25 -0.33
CA ASN A 124 -6.69 -6.57 -1.19
C ASN A 124 -6.04 -5.43 -1.99
N ASN A 125 -6.73 -5.01 -3.04
CA ASN A 125 -6.50 -3.72 -3.67
C ASN A 125 -6.81 -2.58 -2.67
N CYS A 126 -6.40 -1.36 -2.97
CA CYS A 126 -6.71 -0.23 -2.09
C CYS A 126 -7.11 1.02 -2.86
N TYR A 127 -7.82 1.88 -2.15
CA TYR A 127 -8.03 3.26 -2.55
C TYR A 127 -7.05 4.15 -1.77
N ILE A 128 -6.41 5.08 -2.48
CA ILE A 128 -5.58 6.14 -1.91
C ILE A 128 -6.31 7.46 -2.17
N GLU A 129 -6.79 8.06 -1.12
CA GLU A 129 -7.51 9.33 -1.16
C GLU A 129 -6.57 10.45 -0.68
N ILE A 130 -6.41 11.49 -1.47
CA ILE A 130 -5.51 12.61 -1.22
C ILE A 130 -6.35 13.88 -1.16
N HIS A 131 -6.20 14.66 -0.09
CA HIS A 131 -6.89 15.92 0.09
C HIS A 131 -5.89 17.04 0.36
N ALA A 132 -6.05 18.16 -0.33
CA ALA A 132 -5.34 19.39 0.00
C ALA A 132 -5.75 19.87 1.40
N GLY A 133 -4.77 20.16 2.23
CA GLY A 133 -4.97 20.70 3.57
C GLY A 133 -4.88 22.23 3.61
N ALA A 134 -4.46 22.77 4.76
CA ALA A 134 -4.25 24.20 4.90
C ALA A 134 -3.07 24.67 4.04
N GLY A 135 -3.26 25.77 3.28
CA GLY A 135 -2.23 26.38 2.43
C GLY A 135 -2.74 26.93 1.10
N GLY A 136 -4.05 26.90 0.83
CA GLY A 136 -4.64 27.44 -0.40
C GLY A 136 -4.08 26.76 -1.66
N THR A 137 -3.76 27.56 -2.70
CA THR A 137 -3.20 27.09 -3.98
C THR A 137 -1.94 26.22 -3.79
N GLU A 138 -1.09 26.57 -2.83
CA GLU A 138 0.13 25.82 -2.51
C GLU A 138 -0.17 24.40 -1.99
N ALA A 139 -1.22 24.24 -1.17
CA ALA A 139 -1.64 22.92 -0.68
C ALA A 139 -2.30 22.09 -1.79
N GLN A 140 -2.99 22.74 -2.74
CA GLN A 140 -3.56 22.08 -3.91
C GLN A 140 -2.47 21.55 -4.85
N ASP A 141 -1.40 22.32 -5.06
CA ASP A 141 -0.23 21.86 -5.82
C ASP A 141 0.50 20.74 -5.10
N TRP A 142 0.64 20.84 -3.77
CA TRP A 142 1.21 19.76 -2.96
C TRP A 142 0.43 18.45 -3.09
N ALA A 143 -0.89 18.51 -3.07
CA ALA A 143 -1.73 17.33 -3.27
C ALA A 143 -1.49 16.69 -4.65
N LEU A 144 -1.32 17.49 -5.72
CA LEU A 144 -0.96 17.01 -7.06
C LEU A 144 0.43 16.36 -7.09
N MET A 145 1.41 16.93 -6.40
CA MET A 145 2.74 16.32 -6.28
C MET A 145 2.68 14.95 -5.59
N LEU A 146 1.88 14.82 -4.53
CA LEU A 146 1.68 13.54 -3.85
C LEU A 146 0.96 12.52 -4.73
N GLN A 147 -0.09 12.93 -5.47
CA GLN A 147 -0.76 12.07 -6.45
C GLN A 147 0.26 11.49 -7.44
N ARG A 148 1.12 12.33 -8.03
CA ARG A 148 2.18 11.89 -8.94
C ARG A 148 3.17 10.94 -8.26
N MET A 149 3.56 11.23 -7.02
CA MET A 149 4.49 10.40 -6.26
C MET A 149 3.92 8.99 -6.04
N TYR A 150 2.67 8.88 -5.58
CA TYR A 150 2.04 7.57 -5.35
C TYR A 150 1.74 6.83 -6.65
N SER A 151 1.38 7.54 -7.73
CA SER A 151 1.22 6.92 -9.05
C SER A 151 2.51 6.27 -9.52
N ARG A 152 3.64 7.00 -9.46
CA ARG A 152 4.93 6.47 -9.86
C ARG A 152 5.43 5.32 -8.98
N TRP A 153 5.21 5.43 -7.68
CA TRP A 153 5.53 4.35 -6.75
C TRP A 153 4.75 3.08 -7.07
N SER A 154 3.46 3.21 -7.31
CA SER A 154 2.60 2.07 -7.65
C SER A 154 3.02 1.42 -8.97
N GLU A 155 3.35 2.21 -10.00
CA GLU A 155 3.88 1.73 -11.28
C GLU A 155 5.21 0.97 -11.11
N LYS A 156 6.14 1.51 -10.30
CA LYS A 156 7.41 0.85 -10.01
C LYS A 156 7.24 -0.50 -9.32
N ARG A 157 6.20 -0.65 -8.51
CA ARG A 157 5.84 -1.92 -7.87
C ARG A 157 5.04 -2.87 -8.77
N GLY A 158 4.69 -2.45 -9.97
CA GLY A 158 3.89 -3.22 -10.92
C GLY A 158 2.41 -3.28 -10.57
N PHE A 159 1.91 -2.34 -9.77
CA PHE A 159 0.49 -2.17 -9.51
C PHE A 159 -0.17 -1.44 -10.67
N LYS A 160 -1.42 -1.81 -10.95
CA LYS A 160 -2.25 -1.09 -11.91
C LYS A 160 -2.98 0.04 -11.18
N ILE A 161 -3.02 1.24 -11.81
CA ILE A 161 -3.64 2.42 -11.24
C ILE A 161 -4.82 2.84 -12.10
N SER A 162 -5.90 3.23 -11.41
CA SER A 162 -7.08 3.84 -12.03
C SER A 162 -7.48 5.08 -11.23
N TYR A 163 -7.73 6.18 -11.93
CA TYR A 163 -8.23 7.41 -11.31
C TYR A 163 -9.74 7.28 -11.16
N VAL A 164 -10.23 7.31 -9.93
CA VAL A 164 -11.67 7.15 -9.62
C VAL A 164 -12.36 8.51 -9.58
N GLU A 165 -11.70 9.48 -8.95
CA GLU A 165 -12.20 10.84 -8.82
C GLU A 165 -11.03 11.81 -8.76
N GLU A 166 -11.19 12.98 -9.38
CA GLU A 166 -10.25 14.09 -9.28
C GLU A 166 -11.03 15.41 -9.27
N SER A 167 -10.77 16.23 -8.28
CA SER A 167 -11.30 17.58 -8.18
C SER A 167 -10.19 18.59 -8.37
N SER A 168 -10.22 19.32 -9.48
CA SER A 168 -9.21 20.32 -9.81
C SER A 168 -9.16 21.46 -8.80
N GLY A 169 -7.98 22.02 -8.61
CA GLY A 169 -7.78 23.23 -7.82
C GLY A 169 -8.39 24.47 -8.49
N ASP A 170 -8.45 25.57 -7.75
CA ASP A 170 -9.03 26.82 -8.28
C ASP A 170 -8.11 27.50 -9.29
N GLU A 171 -6.82 27.52 -9.02
CA GLU A 171 -5.79 28.14 -9.88
C GLU A 171 -4.74 27.12 -10.33
N ALA A 172 -4.37 26.18 -9.46
CA ALA A 172 -3.39 25.13 -9.74
C ALA A 172 -3.64 23.92 -8.86
N GLY A 173 -3.09 22.75 -9.25
CA GLY A 173 -3.15 21.53 -8.47
C GLY A 173 -4.54 20.91 -8.37
N ILE A 174 -4.77 20.15 -7.31
CA ILE A 174 -6.01 19.43 -7.04
C ILE A 174 -6.51 19.68 -5.62
N LYS A 175 -7.82 19.75 -5.44
CA LYS A 175 -8.46 19.81 -4.12
C LYS A 175 -8.49 18.43 -3.47
N SER A 176 -8.83 17.43 -4.25
CA SER A 176 -8.83 16.02 -3.84
C SER A 176 -8.66 15.10 -5.04
N CYS A 177 -8.14 13.90 -4.78
CA CYS A 177 -8.16 12.83 -5.75
C CYS A 177 -8.28 11.48 -5.05
N THR A 178 -8.89 10.50 -5.75
CA THR A 178 -8.99 9.11 -5.30
C THR A 178 -8.38 8.21 -6.38
N LEU A 179 -7.33 7.48 -6.01
CA LEU A 179 -6.68 6.48 -6.84
C LEU A 179 -7.12 5.09 -6.40
N LEU A 180 -7.51 4.24 -7.34
CA LEU A 180 -7.61 2.81 -7.11
C LEU A 180 -6.30 2.16 -7.52
N VAL A 181 -5.67 1.46 -6.59
CA VAL A 181 -4.42 0.72 -6.80
C VAL A 181 -4.73 -0.77 -6.73
N GLU A 182 -4.58 -1.44 -7.87
CA GLU A 182 -4.90 -2.87 -8.04
C GLU A 182 -3.61 -3.68 -8.07
N GLY A 183 -3.49 -4.63 -7.16
CA GLY A 183 -2.33 -5.54 -7.10
C GLY A 183 -2.31 -6.38 -5.83
N PHE A 184 -1.46 -7.40 -5.83
CA PHE A 184 -1.31 -8.26 -4.67
C PHE A 184 -0.67 -7.48 -3.50
N ASN A 185 -1.32 -7.48 -2.35
CA ASN A 185 -0.93 -6.77 -1.14
C ASN A 185 -0.87 -5.23 -1.32
N ALA A 186 -1.60 -4.65 -2.27
CA ALA A 186 -1.59 -3.21 -2.49
C ALA A 186 -1.99 -2.43 -1.24
N TYR A 187 -3.06 -2.87 -0.54
CA TYR A 187 -3.45 -2.26 0.75
C TYR A 187 -2.39 -2.46 1.83
N GLY A 188 -1.88 -3.67 1.98
CA GLY A 188 -0.88 -4.00 2.99
C GLY A 188 0.35 -3.09 2.93
N TRP A 189 0.85 -2.81 1.73
CA TRP A 189 1.94 -1.88 1.50
C TRP A 189 1.55 -0.42 1.76
N SER A 190 0.38 -0.01 1.34
CA SER A 190 -0.04 1.40 1.36
C SER A 190 -0.62 1.86 2.70
N LYS A 191 -1.15 0.95 3.53
CA LYS A 191 -1.88 1.26 4.78
C LYS A 191 -1.11 2.14 5.77
N THR A 192 0.22 2.12 5.73
CA THR A 192 1.06 2.95 6.59
C THR A 192 1.21 4.39 6.09
N GLU A 193 0.76 4.70 4.88
CA GLU A 193 0.85 6.03 4.30
C GLU A 193 -0.32 6.96 4.67
N SER A 194 -1.32 6.44 5.38
CA SER A 194 -2.43 7.26 5.91
C SER A 194 -1.91 8.24 6.96
N GLY A 195 -2.18 9.54 6.75
CA GLY A 195 -1.81 10.61 7.66
C GLY A 195 -1.56 11.94 6.98
N VAL A 196 -0.92 12.87 7.71
CA VAL A 196 -0.65 14.22 7.23
C VAL A 196 0.79 14.32 6.70
N HIS A 197 0.92 14.82 5.48
CA HIS A 197 2.19 15.08 4.80
C HIS A 197 2.45 16.58 4.73
N ARG A 198 3.59 17.00 5.24
CA ARG A 198 4.00 18.41 5.30
C ARG A 198 5.04 18.72 4.23
N LEU A 199 4.80 19.76 3.43
CA LEU A 199 5.78 20.33 2.49
C LEU A 199 6.29 21.67 3.00
N VAL A 200 7.61 21.88 2.87
CA VAL A 200 8.27 23.17 3.10
C VAL A 200 9.13 23.50 1.90
N ARG A 201 8.75 24.54 1.15
CA ARG A 201 9.50 25.01 -0.03
C ARG A 201 9.34 26.52 -0.24
N ILE A 202 10.11 27.08 -1.18
CA ILE A 202 9.81 28.38 -1.74
C ILE A 202 8.60 28.23 -2.65
N SER A 203 7.55 29.03 -2.43
CA SER A 203 6.33 28.95 -3.22
C SER A 203 6.55 29.47 -4.64
N PRO A 204 6.19 28.72 -5.69
CA PRO A 204 6.17 29.21 -7.06
C PRO A 204 5.01 30.20 -7.33
N PHE A 205 4.03 30.28 -6.44
CA PHE A 205 2.85 31.14 -6.55
C PHE A 205 3.01 32.47 -5.81
N ASP A 206 4.05 32.60 -4.96
CA ASP A 206 4.33 33.83 -4.22
C ASP A 206 5.35 34.69 -4.97
N SER A 207 4.91 35.86 -5.42
CA SER A 207 5.77 36.86 -6.10
C SER A 207 6.99 37.30 -5.27
N SER A 208 6.91 37.17 -3.95
CA SER A 208 8.00 37.51 -3.01
C SER A 208 8.96 36.35 -2.75
N SER A 209 8.77 35.18 -3.39
CA SER A 209 9.61 33.98 -3.24
C SER A 209 9.82 33.56 -1.78
N ARG A 210 8.80 33.72 -0.96
CA ARG A 210 8.84 33.35 0.47
C ARG A 210 8.70 31.84 0.65
N ARG A 211 9.23 31.36 1.76
CA ARG A 211 9.11 29.98 2.18
C ARG A 211 7.71 29.72 2.77
N HIS A 212 7.00 28.78 2.20
CA HIS A 212 5.67 28.36 2.64
C HIS A 212 5.69 26.94 3.22
N THR A 213 4.75 26.68 4.10
CA THR A 213 4.47 25.37 4.64
C THR A 213 3.05 24.98 4.24
N SER A 214 2.90 23.83 3.60
CA SER A 214 1.62 23.31 3.12
C SER A 214 1.40 21.91 3.61
N PHE A 215 0.16 21.54 3.78
CA PHE A 215 -0.25 20.24 4.29
C PHE A 215 -1.18 19.56 3.30
N ALA A 216 -1.06 18.24 3.20
CA ALA A 216 -2.04 17.40 2.53
C ALA A 216 -2.29 16.17 3.39
N SER A 217 -3.50 15.67 3.39
CA SER A 217 -3.87 14.45 4.09
C SER A 217 -4.05 13.32 3.09
N ILE A 218 -3.60 12.14 3.48
CA ILE A 218 -3.76 10.91 2.72
C ILE A 218 -4.54 9.93 3.57
N TRP A 219 -5.49 9.28 2.95
CA TRP A 219 -6.23 8.18 3.54
C TRP A 219 -6.19 6.98 2.62
N VAL A 220 -5.75 5.85 3.17
CA VAL A 220 -5.67 4.57 2.45
C VAL A 220 -6.66 3.60 3.07
N TYR A 221 -7.50 2.99 2.24
CA TYR A 221 -8.48 1.98 2.67
C TYR A 221 -8.58 0.85 1.64
N PRO A 222 -8.88 -0.39 2.11
CA PRO A 222 -8.88 -1.55 1.22
C PRO A 222 -10.10 -1.54 0.29
N GLU A 223 -9.94 -2.07 -0.92
CA GLU A 223 -11.08 -2.46 -1.74
C GLU A 223 -11.69 -3.75 -1.17
N ILE A 224 -12.99 -3.72 -0.90
CA ILE A 224 -13.71 -4.87 -0.35
C ILE A 224 -14.46 -5.56 -1.47
N ASN A 225 -14.18 -6.84 -1.67
CA ASN A 225 -15.05 -7.71 -2.46
C ASN A 225 -16.32 -8.01 -1.64
N ASP A 226 -17.47 -8.03 -2.30
CA ASP A 226 -18.86 -8.09 -1.76
C ASP A 226 -19.18 -9.15 -0.67
N LYS A 227 -18.18 -9.76 -0.03
CA LYS A 227 -18.37 -10.85 0.94
C LYS A 227 -18.43 -10.44 2.42
N ILE A 228 -18.15 -9.18 2.74
CA ILE A 228 -18.37 -8.69 4.10
C ILE A 228 -19.66 -7.90 4.07
N ASP A 229 -20.69 -8.52 4.61
CA ASP A 229 -22.03 -7.99 4.71
C ASP A 229 -22.06 -6.83 5.74
N ILE A 230 -21.54 -5.68 5.31
CA ILE A 230 -21.84 -4.46 6.04
C ILE A 230 -23.27 -4.12 5.63
N ALA A 231 -24.21 -4.42 6.52
CA ALA A 231 -25.60 -4.03 6.33
C ALA A 231 -25.71 -2.50 6.31
N VAL A 232 -25.62 -1.94 5.11
CA VAL A 232 -25.89 -0.51 4.88
C VAL A 232 -27.36 -0.41 4.53
N GLU A 233 -28.15 0.11 5.44
CA GLU A 233 -29.58 0.33 5.20
C GLU A 233 -29.81 1.62 4.41
N ASP A 234 -30.68 1.59 3.42
CA ASP A 234 -30.97 2.76 2.57
C ASP A 234 -31.47 3.98 3.39
N LYS A 235 -32.09 3.75 4.56
CA LYS A 235 -32.51 4.82 5.47
C LYS A 235 -31.37 5.62 6.08
N ASP A 236 -30.17 5.01 6.17
CA ASP A 236 -28.97 5.61 6.75
C ASP A 236 -28.15 6.37 5.69
N LEU A 237 -28.61 6.36 4.44
CA LEU A 237 -27.95 6.98 3.32
C LEU A 237 -28.67 8.23 2.85
N ARG A 238 -27.90 9.29 2.68
CA ARG A 238 -28.32 10.46 1.91
C ARG A 238 -27.58 10.43 0.58
N VAL A 239 -28.33 10.35 -0.52
CA VAL A 239 -27.80 10.33 -1.89
C VAL A 239 -28.15 11.66 -2.56
N ASP A 240 -27.11 12.44 -2.86
CA ASP A 240 -27.22 13.70 -3.58
C ASP A 240 -26.64 13.52 -4.99
N THR A 241 -27.39 13.97 -6.02
CA THR A 241 -26.91 14.01 -7.40
C THR A 241 -26.50 15.44 -7.76
N TYR A 242 -25.40 15.59 -8.48
CA TYR A 242 -24.91 16.91 -8.90
C TYR A 242 -24.24 16.84 -10.27
N ARG A 243 -23.96 18.00 -10.83
CA ARG A 243 -23.26 18.09 -12.12
C ARG A 243 -21.78 17.88 -11.92
N ALA A 244 -21.20 16.98 -12.71
CA ALA A 244 -19.75 16.80 -12.70
C ALA A 244 -19.05 18.10 -13.10
N SER A 245 -18.06 18.51 -12.31
CA SER A 245 -17.19 19.64 -12.63
C SER A 245 -15.85 19.12 -13.13
N GLY A 246 -15.55 19.28 -14.42
CA GLY A 246 -14.29 18.83 -15.02
C GLY A 246 -14.14 19.27 -16.47
N ALA A 247 -12.94 19.15 -17.03
CA ALA A 247 -12.63 19.41 -18.44
C ALA A 247 -13.30 18.36 -19.33
N GLY A 248 -14.59 18.55 -19.65
CA GLY A 248 -15.37 17.68 -20.51
C GLY A 248 -16.32 18.48 -21.39
N GLY A 249 -16.63 17.96 -22.59
CA GLY A 249 -17.48 18.62 -23.59
C GLY A 249 -18.93 18.88 -23.10
N GLN A 250 -19.75 19.52 -23.94
CA GLN A 250 -21.12 19.98 -23.65
C GLN A 250 -22.06 18.98 -22.92
N HIS A 251 -21.77 17.68 -23.00
CA HIS A 251 -22.60 16.63 -22.38
C HIS A 251 -22.35 16.49 -20.87
N VAL A 252 -21.12 16.70 -20.40
CA VAL A 252 -20.73 16.58 -18.97
C VAL A 252 -21.36 17.69 -18.14
N ASN A 253 -21.54 18.87 -18.73
CA ASN A 253 -22.08 20.05 -18.06
C ASN A 253 -23.63 20.13 -18.05
N LYS A 254 -24.32 19.18 -18.71
CA LYS A 254 -25.80 19.21 -18.81
C LYS A 254 -26.52 18.09 -18.03
N THR A 255 -25.81 17.02 -17.63
CA THR A 255 -26.42 15.88 -16.94
C THR A 255 -25.91 15.75 -15.52
N ASP A 256 -26.80 15.56 -14.55
CA ASP A 256 -26.47 15.32 -13.14
C ASP A 256 -26.05 13.85 -12.96
N SER A 257 -24.87 13.50 -13.51
CA SER A 257 -24.31 12.14 -13.48
C SER A 257 -23.44 11.85 -12.26
N ALA A 258 -22.91 12.88 -11.61
CA ALA A 258 -22.11 12.73 -10.41
C ALA A 258 -22.98 12.42 -9.19
N ILE A 259 -22.49 11.53 -8.33
CA ILE A 259 -23.19 11.08 -7.13
C ILE A 259 -22.33 11.33 -5.89
N ARG A 260 -22.97 11.86 -4.86
CA ARG A 260 -22.45 11.95 -3.51
C ARG A 260 -23.32 11.12 -2.59
N ILE A 261 -22.72 10.18 -1.87
CA ILE A 261 -23.42 9.39 -0.85
C ILE A 261 -22.85 9.78 0.51
N THR A 262 -23.72 10.14 1.43
CA THR A 262 -23.38 10.43 2.82
C THR A 262 -24.02 9.37 3.70
N HIS A 263 -23.21 8.65 4.47
CA HIS A 263 -23.71 7.76 5.51
C HIS A 263 -23.94 8.55 6.79
N ILE A 264 -25.21 8.74 7.16
CA ILE A 264 -25.64 9.63 8.24
C ILE A 264 -25.05 9.25 9.60
N PRO A 265 -25.04 7.94 10.03
CA PRO A 265 -24.53 7.57 11.35
C PRO A 265 -23.04 7.83 11.57
N THR A 266 -22.21 7.68 10.52
CA THR A 266 -20.75 7.87 10.61
C THR A 266 -20.27 9.17 10.00
N ASN A 267 -21.19 9.95 9.40
CA ASN A 267 -20.89 11.17 8.63
C ASN A 267 -19.82 10.95 7.52
N THR A 268 -19.73 9.71 7.02
CA THR A 268 -18.79 9.35 5.96
C THR A 268 -19.37 9.78 4.61
N VAL A 269 -18.60 10.53 3.83
CA VAL A 269 -18.98 11.03 2.52
C VAL A 269 -18.13 10.37 1.45
N VAL A 270 -18.75 9.92 0.37
CA VAL A 270 -18.09 9.44 -0.85
C VAL A 270 -18.69 10.10 -2.07
N GLN A 271 -17.86 10.33 -3.09
CA GLN A 271 -18.28 10.95 -4.35
C GLN A 271 -17.76 10.11 -5.51
N CYS A 272 -18.53 10.02 -6.58
CA CYS A 272 -18.11 9.35 -7.81
C CYS A 272 -18.70 10.09 -9.02
N GLN A 273 -17.82 10.43 -9.99
CA GLN A 273 -18.19 11.12 -11.24
C GLN A 273 -17.51 10.54 -12.48
N ASN A 274 -16.98 9.31 -12.37
CA ASN A 274 -16.10 8.71 -13.37
C ASN A 274 -16.81 8.26 -14.64
N ASP A 275 -18.10 7.90 -14.56
CA ASP A 275 -18.89 7.42 -15.70
C ASP A 275 -19.99 8.41 -16.09
N ARG A 276 -20.41 8.38 -17.38
CA ARG A 276 -21.57 9.12 -17.86
C ARG A 276 -22.89 8.56 -17.33
N SER A 277 -22.89 7.33 -16.85
CA SER A 277 -24.05 6.65 -16.29
C SER A 277 -24.16 6.89 -14.79
N GLN A 278 -25.23 7.57 -14.37
CA GLN A 278 -25.58 7.77 -12.96
C GLN A 278 -25.66 6.45 -12.18
N HIS A 279 -26.21 5.38 -12.80
CA HIS A 279 -26.31 4.08 -12.15
C HIS A 279 -24.94 3.44 -11.87
N ARG A 280 -23.98 3.56 -12.78
CA ARG A 280 -22.62 3.06 -12.57
C ARG A 280 -21.90 3.86 -11.50
N ASN A 281 -22.02 5.17 -11.52
CA ASN A 281 -21.46 6.03 -10.48
C ASN A 281 -22.06 5.73 -9.10
N ARG A 282 -23.37 5.41 -9.03
CA ARG A 282 -24.01 5.01 -7.78
C ARG A 282 -23.48 3.67 -7.27
N ALA A 283 -23.35 2.67 -8.13
CA ALA A 283 -22.80 1.37 -7.75
C ALA A 283 -21.35 1.50 -7.26
N GLN A 284 -20.53 2.28 -7.96
CA GLN A 284 -19.15 2.52 -7.58
C GLN A 284 -19.05 3.33 -6.27
N ALA A 285 -19.82 4.38 -6.11
CA ALA A 285 -19.89 5.15 -4.86
C ALA A 285 -20.36 4.29 -3.68
N MET A 286 -21.30 3.36 -3.89
CA MET A 286 -21.72 2.41 -2.86
C MET A 286 -20.59 1.44 -2.47
N SER A 287 -19.83 0.93 -3.43
CA SER A 287 -18.65 0.09 -3.16
C SER A 287 -17.59 0.86 -2.36
N MET A 288 -17.33 2.12 -2.73
CA MET A 288 -16.41 2.99 -2.00
C MET A 288 -16.89 3.28 -0.57
N LEU A 289 -18.20 3.49 -0.38
CA LEU A 289 -18.78 3.70 0.95
C LEU A 289 -18.61 2.47 1.83
N LYS A 290 -18.97 1.29 1.32
CA LYS A 290 -18.76 0.02 2.03
C LYS A 290 -17.30 -0.18 2.43
N ALA A 291 -16.36 0.15 1.52
CA ALA A 291 -14.93 0.07 1.77
C ALA A 291 -14.48 1.00 2.92
N LYS A 292 -14.94 2.24 2.93
CA LYS A 292 -14.66 3.20 4.02
C LYS A 292 -15.25 2.75 5.37
N LEU A 293 -16.49 2.26 5.37
CA LEU A 293 -17.14 1.77 6.59
C LEU A 293 -16.43 0.52 7.15
N TYR A 294 -15.95 -0.35 6.27
CA TYR A 294 -15.16 -1.51 6.67
C TYR A 294 -13.85 -1.12 7.35
N GLU A 295 -13.13 -0.17 6.80
CA GLU A 295 -11.89 0.30 7.43
C GLU A 295 -12.15 0.91 8.81
N ILE A 296 -13.22 1.70 8.94
CA ILE A 296 -13.64 2.27 10.24
C ILE A 296 -13.92 1.15 11.24
N GLU A 297 -14.61 0.09 10.84
CA GLU A 297 -14.91 -1.04 11.70
C GLU A 297 -13.67 -1.89 12.02
N LEU A 298 -12.77 -2.11 11.05
CA LEU A 298 -11.46 -2.74 11.28
C LEU A 298 -10.64 -1.97 12.32
N LYS A 299 -10.52 -0.67 12.12
CA LYS A 299 -9.79 0.20 13.05
C LYS A 299 -10.43 0.18 14.44
N ARG A 300 -11.76 0.19 14.52
CA ARG A 300 -12.49 0.06 15.77
C ARG A 300 -12.21 -1.27 16.47
N ARG A 301 -12.13 -2.38 15.72
CA ARG A 301 -11.76 -3.71 16.26
C ARG A 301 -10.31 -3.75 16.70
N GLU A 302 -9.40 -3.20 15.92
CA GLU A 302 -7.98 -3.04 16.30
C GLU A 302 -7.84 -2.17 17.55
N ASP A 303 -8.57 -1.06 17.65
CA ASP A 303 -8.56 -0.17 18.81
C ASP A 303 -9.15 -0.82 20.07
N VAL A 304 -10.19 -1.67 19.93
CA VAL A 304 -10.74 -2.48 21.02
C VAL A 304 -9.73 -3.53 21.49
N ASN A 305 -9.04 -4.20 20.56
CA ASN A 305 -7.98 -5.15 20.90
C ASN A 305 -6.76 -4.47 21.52
N ASN A 306 -6.39 -3.27 21.05
CA ASN A 306 -5.29 -2.47 21.58
C ASN A 306 -5.63 -1.78 22.91
N LYS A 307 -6.91 -1.40 23.16
CA LYS A 307 -7.37 -0.89 24.46
C LYS A 307 -7.32 -1.94 25.55
N ASN A 308 -7.44 -3.21 25.19
CA ASN A 308 -7.17 -4.32 26.10
C ASN A 308 -5.67 -4.57 26.35
N ALA A 309 -4.79 -3.91 25.58
CA ALA A 309 -3.35 -4.07 25.67
C ALA A 309 -2.60 -2.84 26.26
N LEU A 310 -3.08 -1.61 26.11
CA LEU A 310 -2.40 -0.42 26.68
C LEU A 310 -3.29 0.84 26.57
N ASP A 311 -3.61 1.41 27.71
CA ASP A 311 -4.08 2.79 27.90
C ASP A 311 -3.10 3.79 27.25
N LYS A 312 -3.44 4.41 26.09
CA LYS A 312 -2.78 5.64 25.64
C LYS A 312 -3.41 6.34 24.42
N GLY A 313 -3.85 7.60 24.67
CA GLY A 313 -3.56 8.74 23.82
C GLY A 313 -4.49 8.97 22.64
N GLU A 314 -5.30 9.99 22.78
CA GLU A 314 -6.13 10.63 21.76
C GLU A 314 -5.43 10.75 20.39
N ILE A 315 -6.05 10.22 19.34
CA ILE A 315 -5.69 10.49 17.96
C ILE A 315 -6.29 11.86 17.59
N GLY A 316 -5.53 12.91 17.90
CA GLY A 316 -5.85 14.26 17.48
C GLY A 316 -5.40 14.52 16.04
N TRP A 317 -6.01 15.48 15.39
CA TRP A 317 -5.72 16.11 14.08
C TRP A 317 -4.28 16.63 13.93
N GLY A 318 -3.25 15.98 14.42
CA GLY A 318 -1.89 16.49 14.51
C GLY A 318 -0.78 15.51 14.16
N SER A 319 -1.05 14.26 13.84
CA SER A 319 0.04 13.32 13.56
C SER A 319 0.55 13.47 12.12
N GLN A 320 1.49 14.39 11.92
CA GLN A 320 2.29 14.41 10.72
C GLN A 320 3.09 13.10 10.65
N ILE A 321 2.93 12.35 9.57
CA ILE A 321 3.70 11.13 9.36
C ILE A 321 5.02 11.42 8.66
N ARG A 322 5.04 12.40 7.71
CA ARG A 322 6.24 12.70 6.93
C ARG A 322 6.36 14.18 6.60
N SER A 323 7.58 14.70 6.69
CA SER A 323 7.93 16.08 6.36
C SER A 323 8.89 16.10 5.17
N TYR A 324 8.54 16.91 4.16
CA TYR A 324 9.30 17.13 2.94
C TYR A 324 9.82 18.56 2.95
N VAL A 325 11.13 18.73 3.09
CA VAL A 325 11.80 20.03 3.08
C VAL A 325 12.60 20.14 1.80
N LEU A 326 12.26 21.13 0.96
CA LEU A 326 12.96 21.40 -0.29
C LEU A 326 13.86 22.66 -0.19
N HIS A 327 13.63 23.48 0.84
CA HIS A 327 14.40 24.70 1.11
C HIS A 327 14.39 25.02 2.62
N PRO A 328 15.54 25.45 3.26
CA PRO A 328 16.84 25.75 2.65
C PRO A 328 17.75 24.55 2.38
N TYR A 329 17.41 23.39 2.88
CA TYR A 329 18.09 22.13 2.62
C TYR A 329 17.07 21.12 2.07
N GLN A 330 17.58 20.06 1.44
CA GLN A 330 16.73 19.02 0.87
C GLN A 330 16.73 17.82 1.78
N MET A 331 15.57 17.44 2.31
CA MET A 331 15.40 16.29 3.19
C MET A 331 13.94 15.85 3.26
N VAL A 332 13.69 14.55 3.15
CA VAL A 332 12.42 13.94 3.52
C VAL A 332 12.65 13.12 4.78
N LYS A 333 11.83 13.37 5.80
CA LYS A 333 11.90 12.68 7.10
C LYS A 333 10.56 12.08 7.47
N ASP A 334 10.54 10.79 7.78
CA ASP A 334 9.40 10.14 8.40
C ASP A 334 9.50 10.33 9.93
N LEU A 335 8.49 10.95 10.53
CA LEU A 335 8.50 11.31 11.93
C LEU A 335 8.23 10.12 12.87
N ARG A 336 7.68 9.03 12.34
CA ARG A 336 7.37 7.81 13.10
C ARG A 336 8.61 6.93 13.27
N THR A 337 9.38 6.79 12.19
CA THR A 337 10.55 5.89 12.13
C THR A 337 11.88 6.63 12.24
N SER A 338 11.86 7.97 12.17
CA SER A 338 13.05 8.84 12.11
C SER A 338 13.95 8.59 10.89
N VAL A 339 13.48 7.87 9.89
CA VAL A 339 14.21 7.66 8.64
C VAL A 339 14.26 8.95 7.84
N GLU A 340 15.46 9.30 7.33
CA GLU A 340 15.75 10.52 6.58
C GLU A 340 16.37 10.18 5.23
N VAL A 341 15.93 10.87 4.17
CA VAL A 341 16.45 10.75 2.81
C VAL A 341 16.76 12.14 2.26
N GLY A 342 18.02 12.38 1.86
CA GLY A 342 18.46 13.68 1.32
C GLY A 342 18.06 13.90 -0.14
N ASN A 343 17.89 12.82 -0.93
CA ASN A 343 17.45 12.94 -2.32
C ASN A 343 15.92 13.07 -2.38
N THR A 344 15.44 14.32 -2.21
CA THR A 344 14.00 14.62 -2.20
C THR A 344 13.34 14.37 -3.55
N GLN A 345 14.09 14.56 -4.64
CA GLN A 345 13.57 14.36 -6.00
C GLN A 345 13.26 12.89 -6.26
N SER A 346 14.14 11.97 -5.86
CA SER A 346 13.87 10.54 -6.03
C SER A 346 12.65 10.10 -5.24
N VAL A 347 12.46 10.62 -4.03
CA VAL A 347 11.28 10.37 -3.20
C VAL A 347 10.01 10.86 -3.91
N LEU A 348 9.99 12.08 -4.43
CA LEU A 348 8.86 12.64 -5.20
C LEU A 348 8.63 11.91 -6.53
N ASP A 349 9.64 11.23 -7.04
CA ASP A 349 9.55 10.35 -8.21
C ASP A 349 9.18 8.90 -7.85
N GLY A 350 8.74 8.66 -6.61
CA GLY A 350 8.14 7.41 -6.16
C GLY A 350 9.09 6.45 -5.44
N ASP A 351 10.31 6.87 -5.03
CA ASP A 351 11.19 6.01 -4.23
C ASP A 351 10.87 6.16 -2.74
N ILE A 352 9.69 5.64 -2.33
CA ILE A 352 9.19 5.74 -0.96
C ILE A 352 9.27 4.42 -0.18
N ASP A 353 9.77 3.34 -0.79
CA ASP A 353 9.83 2.00 -0.19
C ASP A 353 10.54 1.99 1.16
N VAL A 354 11.65 2.71 1.30
CA VAL A 354 12.41 2.79 2.56
C VAL A 354 11.55 3.29 3.74
N PHE A 355 10.66 4.25 3.50
CA PHE A 355 9.76 4.78 4.51
C PHE A 355 8.64 3.79 4.83
N ILE A 356 8.05 3.18 3.79
CA ILE A 356 6.98 2.19 3.94
C ILE A 356 7.48 0.97 4.70
N GLU A 357 8.63 0.42 4.30
CA GLU A 357 9.26 -0.73 4.95
C GLU A 357 9.60 -0.46 6.41
N SER A 358 10.18 0.70 6.70
CA SER A 358 10.49 1.10 8.07
C SER A 358 9.24 1.28 8.93
N ALA A 359 8.17 1.84 8.37
CA ALA A 359 6.91 2.01 9.06
C ALA A 359 6.19 0.68 9.33
N LEU A 360 6.26 -0.27 8.38
CA LEU A 360 5.74 -1.63 8.55
C LEU A 360 6.53 -2.38 9.64
N ALA A 361 7.86 -2.31 9.60
CA ALA A 361 8.72 -2.95 10.60
C ALA A 361 8.45 -2.41 12.01
N LEU A 362 8.21 -1.10 12.16
CA LEU A 362 7.87 -0.48 13.45
C LEU A 362 6.56 -1.02 14.02
N LYS A 363 5.52 -1.19 13.18
CA LYS A 363 4.21 -1.74 13.62
C LYS A 363 4.32 -3.15 14.19
N VAL A 364 5.29 -3.93 13.76
CA VAL A 364 5.49 -5.33 14.18
C VAL A 364 6.48 -5.44 15.34
N GLY A 365 7.00 -4.33 15.84
CA GLY A 365 7.94 -4.32 16.97
C GLY A 365 9.36 -4.76 16.62
N MET A 366 9.70 -4.86 15.33
CA MET A 366 11.06 -5.07 14.87
C MET A 366 11.82 -3.74 14.97
N LYS A 367 12.66 -3.60 15.98
CA LYS A 367 13.69 -2.55 16.00
C LYS A 367 14.81 -2.99 15.06
N ARG A 368 15.05 -2.21 14.01
CA ARG A 368 16.32 -2.27 13.27
C ARG A 368 17.43 -1.60 14.07
#